data_fa1bdf180625a757a306a96f76fc731c
#
_entry.id   fa1bdf180625a757a306a96f76fc731c
#
_cell.length_a   1.000
_cell.length_b   1.000
_cell.length_c   1.000
_cell.angle_alpha   90.00
_cell.angle_beta   90.00
_cell.angle_gamma   90.00
#
_symmetry.space_group_name_H-M   'P 1'
#
loop_
_entity.id
_entity.type
_entity.pdbx_description
1 polymer ?
#
loop_
_entity_poly.entity_id
_entity_poly.type
_entity_poly.pdbx_seq_one_letter_code
_entity_poly.pdbx_strand_id
1 'polypeptide(L)'
;MNDIEESPDLKSRLLGAKKEKQFGVVDVVFIALIAVILCCSLVQRYWLTPVEIYGRSMNRTIDDGDWLLMNKFAKPTYGDVVIIEISGETNYIKRVIGMEGDALYMQDGVVYRKKAGEAAFSALDEPYAYYSRDKKDMNMPVVIVKEGCIFFLGDNRCDSRDSRQIGAKSVNDVLGVVPEWVIENRKSITSYYTAVLKVDNFILSLFNPGACGGRNTR
;
A
#
# COMPACT_ATOMS: atom_id res chain seq x y z
N MET A 1 57.45 -3.15 -60.95
CA MET A 1 56.13 -3.28 -60.42
C MET A 1 56.19 -4.38 -59.41
N ASN A 2 56.34 -4.04 -58.11
CA ASN A 2 56.54 -5.00 -57.04
C ASN A 2 55.24 -5.23 -56.35
N ASP A 3 54.69 -6.43 -56.55
CA ASP A 3 53.56 -6.94 -55.83
C ASP A 3 54.00 -7.26 -54.39
N ILE A 4 53.54 -6.47 -53.43
CA ILE A 4 53.76 -6.72 -52.01
C ILE A 4 52.73 -7.79 -51.63
N GLU A 5 53.16 -9.02 -51.55
CA GLU A 5 52.42 -10.15 -51.06
C GLU A 5 52.15 -9.96 -49.54
N GLU A 6 50.94 -9.55 -49.23
CA GLU A 6 50.48 -9.34 -47.85
C GLU A 6 50.40 -10.65 -47.12
N SER A 7 51.35 -10.89 -46.20
CA SER A 7 51.51 -12.16 -45.50
C SER A 7 50.23 -12.55 -44.72
N PRO A 8 49.78 -13.82 -44.77
CA PRO A 8 48.58 -14.28 -44.06
C PRO A 8 48.66 -14.13 -42.54
N ASP A 9 49.85 -13.96 -41.98
CA ASP A 9 50.10 -13.82 -40.55
C ASP A 9 49.63 -12.41 -40.02
N LEU A 10 49.68 -11.36 -40.84
CA LEU A 10 49.23 -10.05 -40.45
C LEU A 10 47.68 -9.96 -40.32
N LYS A 11 46.95 -10.67 -41.17
CA LYS A 11 45.48 -10.75 -41.10
C LYS A 11 44.99 -11.54 -39.90
N SER A 12 45.72 -12.59 -39.51
CA SER A 12 45.38 -13.38 -38.30
C SER A 12 45.65 -12.63 -36.99
N ARG A 13 46.64 -11.71 -37.00
CA ARG A 13 46.93 -10.85 -35.83
C ARG A 13 46.00 -9.68 -35.69
N LEU A 14 45.44 -9.14 -36.79
CA LEU A 14 44.46 -8.04 -36.80
C LEU A 14 43.04 -8.53 -36.48
N LEU A 15 42.72 -9.77 -36.89
CA LEU A 15 41.51 -10.46 -36.46
C LEU A 15 41.78 -11.20 -35.15
N GLY A 16 42.21 -10.44 -34.14
CA GLY A 16 42.36 -10.96 -32.79
C GLY A 16 41.18 -11.81 -32.43
N ALA A 17 41.38 -13.12 -32.25
CA ALA A 17 40.40 -14.08 -31.91
C ALA A 17 39.55 -13.52 -30.75
N LYS A 18 38.36 -13.06 -31.04
CA LYS A 18 37.37 -12.65 -30.06
C LYS A 18 37.06 -13.90 -29.27
N LYS A 19 37.77 -14.07 -28.14
CA LYS A 19 37.55 -15.18 -27.23
C LYS A 19 36.09 -15.08 -26.81
N GLU A 20 35.22 -15.90 -27.41
CA GLU A 20 33.84 -16.01 -26.97
C GLU A 20 33.88 -16.39 -25.48
N LYS A 21 33.44 -15.46 -24.65
CA LYS A 21 33.27 -15.73 -23.23
C LYS A 21 32.19 -16.80 -23.13
N GLN A 22 32.56 -18.05 -22.95
CA GLN A 22 31.62 -19.10 -22.59
C GLN A 22 31.06 -18.73 -21.21
N PHE A 23 29.76 -18.46 -21.18
CA PHE A 23 29.04 -18.24 -19.92
C PHE A 23 29.09 -19.53 -19.09
N GLY A 24 29.72 -19.44 -17.92
CA GLY A 24 29.73 -20.53 -16.96
C GLY A 24 28.39 -20.66 -16.25
N VAL A 25 28.16 -21.78 -15.61
CA VAL A 25 26.95 -22.00 -14.77
C VAL A 25 26.79 -20.87 -13.72
N VAL A 26 27.90 -20.36 -13.18
CA VAL A 26 27.91 -19.26 -12.22
C VAL A 26 27.35 -17.96 -12.82
N ASP A 27 27.72 -17.64 -14.07
CA ASP A 27 27.22 -16.44 -14.75
C ASP A 27 25.71 -16.54 -15.01
N VAL A 28 25.22 -17.71 -15.39
CA VAL A 28 23.77 -17.97 -15.61
C VAL A 28 23.01 -17.81 -14.29
N VAL A 29 23.51 -18.38 -13.19
CA VAL A 29 22.89 -18.24 -11.86
C VAL A 29 22.85 -16.76 -11.43
N PHE A 30 23.95 -16.02 -11.67
CA PHE A 30 24.03 -14.60 -11.30
C PHE A 30 23.03 -13.75 -12.11
N ILE A 31 22.92 -14.00 -13.41
CA ILE A 31 21.94 -13.31 -14.29
C ILE A 31 20.51 -13.65 -13.86
N ALA A 32 20.23 -14.92 -13.54
CA ALA A 32 18.91 -15.33 -13.06
C ALA A 32 18.54 -14.63 -11.74
N LEU A 33 19.50 -14.54 -10.81
CA LEU A 33 19.30 -13.84 -9.52
C LEU A 33 18.98 -12.35 -9.72
N ILE A 34 19.74 -11.68 -10.60
CA ILE A 34 19.50 -10.28 -10.96
C ILE A 34 18.12 -10.12 -11.59
N ALA A 35 17.73 -11.01 -12.50
CA ALA A 35 16.42 -10.97 -13.14
C ALA A 35 15.27 -11.12 -12.13
N VAL A 36 15.41 -12.03 -11.16
CA VAL A 36 14.45 -12.20 -10.07
C VAL A 36 14.34 -10.93 -9.22
N ILE A 37 15.47 -10.35 -8.82
CA ILE A 37 15.50 -9.10 -8.03
C ILE A 37 14.81 -7.97 -8.80
N LEU A 38 15.11 -7.79 -10.08
CA LEU A 38 14.50 -6.78 -10.92
C LEU A 38 12.97 -7.02 -11.07
N CYS A 39 12.56 -8.27 -11.29
CA CYS A 39 11.15 -8.62 -11.38
C CYS A 39 10.40 -8.31 -10.08
N CYS A 40 10.95 -8.70 -8.92
CA CYS A 40 10.38 -8.37 -7.62
C CYS A 40 10.28 -6.86 -7.38
N SER A 41 11.32 -6.10 -7.76
CA SER A 41 11.33 -4.64 -7.64
C SER A 41 10.26 -3.98 -8.53
N LEU A 42 10.05 -4.50 -9.74
CA LEU A 42 9.00 -4.01 -10.64
C LEU A 42 7.60 -4.32 -10.08
N VAL A 43 7.38 -5.53 -9.56
CA VAL A 43 6.10 -5.90 -8.93
C VAL A 43 5.80 -4.99 -7.74
N GLN A 44 6.78 -4.75 -6.85
CA GLN A 44 6.59 -3.83 -5.74
C GLN A 44 6.28 -2.40 -6.20
N ARG A 45 6.97 -1.90 -7.24
CA ARG A 45 6.78 -0.54 -7.73
C ARG A 45 5.43 -0.33 -8.41
N TYR A 46 4.93 -1.33 -9.15
CA TYR A 46 3.71 -1.15 -9.96
C TYR A 46 2.45 -1.67 -9.27
N TRP A 47 2.53 -2.70 -8.45
CA TRP A 47 1.36 -3.32 -7.82
C TRP A 47 1.18 -2.96 -6.35
N LEU A 48 2.27 -2.95 -5.58
CA LEU A 48 2.22 -2.72 -4.15
C LEU A 48 2.97 -1.43 -3.82
N THR A 49 2.25 -0.42 -3.37
CA THR A 49 2.85 0.85 -2.97
C THR A 49 2.95 0.91 -1.45
N PRO A 50 4.17 1.14 -0.91
CA PRO A 50 4.33 1.34 0.51
C PRO A 50 3.73 2.68 0.94
N VAL A 51 3.04 2.68 2.07
CA VAL A 51 2.45 3.86 2.69
C VAL A 51 2.70 3.83 4.19
N GLU A 52 3.10 4.96 4.74
CA GLU A 52 3.21 5.16 6.18
C GLU A 52 1.89 5.70 6.72
N ILE A 53 1.44 5.15 7.82
CA ILE A 53 0.14 5.47 8.40
C ILE A 53 0.32 6.50 9.51
N TYR A 54 -0.50 7.54 9.46
CA TYR A 54 -0.56 8.57 10.49
C TYR A 54 -1.96 8.62 11.08
N GLY A 55 -2.01 8.70 12.42
CA GLY A 55 -3.25 8.84 13.19
C GLY A 55 -3.78 7.53 13.77
N ARG A 56 -4.82 7.65 14.57
CA ARG A 56 -5.33 6.60 15.46
C ARG A 56 -6.65 6.00 15.03
N SER A 57 -7.17 6.39 13.86
CA SER A 57 -8.52 6.00 13.43
C SER A 57 -8.70 4.50 13.17
N MET A 58 -7.59 3.76 13.03
CA MET A 58 -7.57 2.31 12.82
C MET A 58 -6.89 1.56 13.97
N ASN A 59 -6.66 2.24 15.12
CA ASN A 59 -5.97 1.66 16.27
C ASN A 59 -6.54 0.31 16.67
N ARG A 60 -5.66 -0.56 17.15
CA ARG A 60 -5.74 -1.99 17.40
C ARG A 60 -5.59 -2.85 16.14
N THR A 61 -6.11 -2.43 14.99
CA THR A 61 -5.85 -3.10 13.73
C THR A 61 -4.56 -2.60 13.09
N ILE A 62 -4.40 -1.27 13.02
CA ILE A 62 -3.25 -0.59 12.44
C ILE A 62 -2.91 0.58 13.36
N ASP A 63 -1.65 0.69 13.75
CA ASP A 63 -1.17 1.73 14.64
C ASP A 63 -0.52 2.88 13.88
N ASP A 64 -0.45 4.03 14.54
CA ASP A 64 0.29 5.21 14.08
C ASP A 64 1.78 4.85 13.85
N GLY A 65 2.31 5.21 12.69
CA GLY A 65 3.68 4.87 12.26
C GLY A 65 3.83 3.48 11.64
N ASP A 66 2.76 2.68 11.51
CA ASP A 66 2.85 1.42 10.77
C ASP A 66 3.07 1.67 9.28
N TRP A 67 3.89 0.83 8.65
CA TRP A 67 4.06 0.77 7.21
C TRP A 67 3.22 -0.35 6.62
N LEU A 68 2.46 -0.02 5.59
CA LEU A 68 1.60 -0.95 4.87
C LEU A 68 1.93 -0.95 3.38
N LEU A 69 1.45 -1.98 2.69
CA LEU A 69 1.49 -2.08 1.23
C LEU A 69 0.06 -2.02 0.71
N MET A 70 -0.26 -1.06 -0.16
CA MET A 70 -1.56 -1.00 -0.83
C MET A 70 -1.48 -1.50 -2.26
N ASN A 71 -2.48 -2.22 -2.70
CA ASN A 71 -2.70 -2.64 -4.09
C ASN A 71 -3.57 -1.60 -4.80
N LYS A 72 -2.99 -0.89 -5.76
CA LYS A 72 -3.68 0.17 -6.53
C LYS A 72 -4.72 -0.35 -7.52
N PHE A 73 -4.64 -1.61 -7.90
CA PHE A 73 -5.51 -2.21 -8.92
C PHE A 73 -6.65 -3.03 -8.33
N ALA A 74 -6.62 -3.29 -7.03
CA ALA A 74 -7.70 -4.01 -6.37
C ALA A 74 -8.94 -3.13 -6.26
N LYS A 75 -10.09 -3.70 -6.59
CA LYS A 75 -11.38 -3.06 -6.33
C LYS A 75 -11.78 -3.31 -4.89
N PRO A 76 -12.24 -2.28 -4.16
CA PRO A 76 -12.67 -2.44 -2.79
C PRO A 76 -13.91 -3.34 -2.69
N THR A 77 -13.92 -4.16 -1.66
CA THR A 77 -15.06 -5.02 -1.27
C THR A 77 -15.38 -4.83 0.21
N TYR A 78 -16.48 -5.46 0.69
CA TYR A 78 -16.87 -5.38 2.10
C TYR A 78 -15.75 -5.87 3.03
N GLY A 79 -15.44 -5.11 4.05
CA GLY A 79 -14.44 -5.42 5.06
C GLY A 79 -13.01 -5.02 4.68
N ASP A 80 -12.76 -4.69 3.42
CA ASP A 80 -11.44 -4.25 2.98
C ASP A 80 -11.00 -2.96 3.69
N VAL A 81 -9.73 -2.91 4.04
CA VAL A 81 -9.09 -1.68 4.46
C VAL A 81 -8.57 -0.95 3.21
N VAL A 82 -8.98 0.29 3.06
CA VAL A 82 -8.71 1.11 1.87
C VAL A 82 -8.03 2.42 2.24
N ILE A 83 -7.24 2.94 1.32
CA ILE A 83 -6.70 4.29 1.38
C ILE A 83 -7.52 5.15 0.43
N ILE A 84 -8.11 6.21 0.95
CA ILE A 84 -9.09 7.07 0.26
C ILE A 84 -8.58 8.50 0.26
N GLU A 85 -8.58 9.13 -0.91
CA GLU A 85 -8.34 10.56 -1.03
C GLU A 85 -9.59 11.35 -0.61
N ILE A 86 -9.42 12.31 0.31
CA ILE A 86 -10.54 13.11 0.82
C ILE A 86 -10.56 14.50 0.21
N SER A 87 -9.40 15.13 0.06
CA SER A 87 -9.29 16.51 -0.46
C SER A 87 -7.88 16.78 -0.98
N GLY A 88 -7.50 16.21 -2.13
CA GLY A 88 -6.26 16.50 -2.85
C GLY A 88 -4.94 16.35 -2.10
N GLU A 89 -4.93 16.61 -0.80
CA GLU A 89 -3.73 16.56 0.05
C GLU A 89 -3.86 15.62 1.25
N THR A 90 -5.08 15.11 1.54
CA THR A 90 -5.33 14.31 2.74
C THR A 90 -5.89 12.94 2.36
N ASN A 91 -5.14 11.91 2.70
CA ASN A 91 -5.54 10.52 2.50
C ASN A 91 -5.97 9.91 3.84
N TYR A 92 -7.08 9.19 3.84
CA TYR A 92 -7.58 8.46 5.00
C TYR A 92 -7.42 6.97 4.79
N ILE A 93 -7.06 6.27 5.86
CA ILE A 93 -7.15 4.81 5.91
C ILE A 93 -8.40 4.43 6.68
N LYS A 94 -9.29 3.61 6.07
CA LYS A 94 -10.60 3.23 6.62
C LYS A 94 -10.99 1.85 6.14
N ARG A 95 -12.01 1.27 6.81
CA ARG A 95 -12.60 -0.01 6.42
C ARG A 95 -13.90 0.20 5.68
N VAL A 96 -14.10 -0.52 4.58
CA VAL A 96 -15.34 -0.51 3.79
C VAL A 96 -16.42 -1.27 4.53
N ILE A 97 -17.51 -0.58 4.85
CA ILE A 97 -18.66 -1.13 5.59
C ILE A 97 -19.90 -1.28 4.71
N GLY A 98 -20.05 -0.41 3.73
CA GLY A 98 -21.18 -0.44 2.80
C GLY A 98 -20.74 -0.14 1.38
N MET A 99 -21.45 -0.73 0.43
CA MET A 99 -21.28 -0.56 -1.00
C MET A 99 -22.55 0.11 -1.59
N GLU A 100 -22.47 0.48 -2.86
CA GLU A 100 -23.62 1.11 -3.56
C GLU A 100 -24.92 0.35 -3.35
N GLY A 101 -26.01 1.08 -3.12
CA GLY A 101 -27.34 0.54 -2.91
C GLY A 101 -27.60 -0.01 -1.49
N ASP A 102 -26.58 -0.11 -0.65
CA ASP A 102 -26.77 -0.52 0.74
C ASP A 102 -27.45 0.58 1.56
N ALA A 103 -28.28 0.16 2.51
CA ALA A 103 -28.76 1.02 3.58
C ALA A 103 -28.06 0.63 4.89
N LEU A 104 -27.55 1.64 5.62
CA LEU A 104 -26.85 1.44 6.90
C LEU A 104 -27.44 2.37 7.95
N TYR A 105 -27.49 1.89 9.19
CA TYR A 105 -27.67 2.74 10.37
C TYR A 105 -26.81 2.21 11.51
N MET A 106 -26.64 3.01 12.54
CA MET A 106 -25.94 2.59 13.77
C MET A 106 -26.85 2.86 14.97
N GLN A 107 -26.96 1.88 15.85
CA GLN A 107 -27.68 1.98 17.11
C GLN A 107 -26.82 1.41 18.24
N ASP A 108 -26.61 2.20 19.26
CA ASP A 108 -25.79 1.83 20.44
C ASP A 108 -24.42 1.26 20.02
N GLY A 109 -23.82 1.87 18.99
CA GLY A 109 -22.54 1.48 18.41
C GLY A 109 -22.56 0.21 17.55
N VAL A 110 -23.68 -0.49 17.42
CA VAL A 110 -23.83 -1.62 16.51
C VAL A 110 -24.22 -1.10 15.12
N VAL A 111 -23.48 -1.50 14.11
CA VAL A 111 -23.79 -1.19 12.72
C VAL A 111 -24.74 -2.23 12.17
N TYR A 112 -25.83 -1.75 11.60
CA TYR A 112 -26.80 -2.57 10.87
C TYR A 112 -26.71 -2.22 9.38
N ARG A 113 -26.68 -3.25 8.55
CA ARG A 113 -26.65 -3.11 7.09
C ARG A 113 -27.74 -3.94 6.44
N LYS A 114 -28.36 -3.35 5.45
CA LYS A 114 -29.23 -4.02 4.47
C LYS A 114 -28.56 -3.87 3.11
N LYS A 115 -28.07 -4.94 2.53
CA LYS A 115 -27.46 -4.91 1.20
C LYS A 115 -28.50 -4.58 0.13
N ALA A 116 -28.05 -4.08 -0.99
CA ALA A 116 -28.88 -3.87 -2.16
C ALA A 116 -29.64 -5.15 -2.52
N GLY A 117 -31.01 -5.06 -2.60
CA GLY A 117 -31.84 -6.21 -2.87
C GLY A 117 -32.25 -7.07 -1.66
N GLU A 118 -31.69 -6.87 -0.49
CA GLU A 118 -32.16 -7.53 0.73
C GLU A 118 -33.41 -6.85 1.31
N ALA A 119 -34.23 -7.65 2.00
CA ALA A 119 -35.51 -7.15 2.58
C ALA A 119 -35.31 -6.55 3.99
N ALA A 120 -34.32 -7.03 4.75
CA ALA A 120 -34.14 -6.70 6.17
C ALA A 120 -32.70 -6.24 6.49
N PHE A 121 -32.61 -5.46 7.56
CA PHE A 121 -31.30 -5.13 8.14
C PHE A 121 -30.77 -6.28 8.97
N SER A 122 -29.46 -6.50 8.92
CA SER A 122 -28.71 -7.41 9.78
C SER A 122 -27.62 -6.66 10.53
N ALA A 123 -27.43 -7.00 11.79
CA ALA A 123 -26.29 -6.51 12.57
C ALA A 123 -24.99 -7.06 11.96
N LEU A 124 -23.98 -6.20 11.83
CA LEU A 124 -22.65 -6.63 11.38
C LEU A 124 -21.87 -7.22 12.56
N ASP A 125 -21.19 -8.33 12.29
CA ASP A 125 -20.16 -8.85 13.19
C ASP A 125 -18.83 -8.10 12.87
N GLU A 126 -18.39 -7.29 13.83
CA GLU A 126 -17.24 -6.40 13.65
C GLU A 126 -16.21 -6.59 14.77
N PRO A 127 -15.49 -7.72 14.81
CA PRO A 127 -14.51 -8.01 15.86
C PRO A 127 -13.33 -7.04 15.90
N TYR A 128 -13.09 -6.34 14.80
CA TYR A 128 -12.08 -5.29 14.66
C TYR A 128 -12.51 -3.94 15.27
N ALA A 129 -13.80 -3.72 15.46
CA ALA A 129 -14.31 -2.44 15.95
C ALA A 129 -13.92 -2.19 17.40
N TYR A 130 -13.27 -1.04 17.63
CA TYR A 130 -12.81 -0.62 18.94
C TYR A 130 -13.54 0.60 19.45
N TYR A 131 -13.92 0.56 20.73
CA TYR A 131 -14.60 1.64 21.41
C TYR A 131 -13.81 2.01 22.67
N SER A 132 -13.25 3.22 22.71
CA SER A 132 -12.50 3.74 23.87
C SER A 132 -13.41 4.26 24.99
N ARG A 133 -14.70 4.43 24.73
CA ARG A 133 -15.74 4.91 25.64
C ARG A 133 -17.04 4.14 25.40
N ASP A 134 -18.05 4.36 26.27
CA ASP A 134 -19.35 3.72 26.09
C ASP A 134 -19.92 3.99 24.72
N LYS A 135 -20.36 2.93 24.07
CA LYS A 135 -20.91 2.96 22.71
C LYS A 135 -22.40 3.28 22.64
N LYS A 136 -23.11 3.33 23.78
CA LYS A 136 -24.55 3.56 23.83
C LYS A 136 -25.02 4.86 23.20
N ASP A 137 -24.15 5.88 23.17
CA ASP A 137 -24.49 7.18 22.56
C ASP A 137 -24.07 7.25 21.09
N MET A 138 -23.52 6.17 20.52
CA MET A 138 -23.07 6.15 19.15
C MET A 138 -24.20 5.70 18.21
N ASN A 139 -24.96 6.66 17.73
CA ASN A 139 -26.10 6.46 16.84
C ASN A 139 -25.89 7.18 15.51
N MET A 140 -26.40 6.62 14.44
CA MET A 140 -26.39 7.20 13.10
C MET A 140 -27.75 6.87 12.44
N PRO A 141 -28.43 7.86 11.85
CA PRO A 141 -29.66 7.61 11.11
C PRO A 141 -29.41 6.73 9.89
N VAL A 142 -30.47 6.23 9.29
CA VAL A 142 -30.38 5.44 8.05
C VAL A 142 -29.74 6.28 6.96
N VAL A 143 -28.69 5.74 6.37
CA VAL A 143 -27.98 6.30 5.21
C VAL A 143 -28.02 5.28 4.09
N ILE A 144 -28.35 5.73 2.87
CA ILE A 144 -28.30 4.91 1.66
C ILE A 144 -27.04 5.30 0.90
N VAL A 145 -26.21 4.30 0.58
CA VAL A 145 -24.98 4.49 -0.21
C VAL A 145 -25.35 4.70 -1.67
N LYS A 146 -24.94 5.83 -2.22
CA LYS A 146 -25.21 6.19 -3.62
C LYS A 146 -24.44 5.28 -4.58
N GLU A 147 -24.92 5.20 -5.81
CA GLU A 147 -24.24 4.52 -6.91
C GLU A 147 -22.79 5.01 -7.07
N GLY A 148 -21.87 4.09 -7.31
CA GLY A 148 -20.44 4.36 -7.43
C GLY A 148 -19.74 4.81 -6.13
N CYS A 149 -20.41 4.73 -4.98
CA CYS A 149 -19.87 5.15 -3.69
C CYS A 149 -19.66 3.98 -2.74
N ILE A 150 -18.80 4.22 -1.75
CA ILE A 150 -18.56 3.34 -0.61
C ILE A 150 -18.83 4.11 0.69
N PHE A 151 -19.32 3.38 1.70
CA PHE A 151 -19.44 3.85 3.08
C PHE A 151 -18.35 3.17 3.91
N PHE A 152 -17.58 3.94 4.66
CA PHE A 152 -16.41 3.46 5.36
C PHE A 152 -16.35 4.00 6.79
N LEU A 153 -15.81 3.19 7.70
CA LEU A 153 -15.60 3.55 9.10
C LEU A 153 -14.15 3.30 9.51
N GLY A 154 -13.69 4.04 10.50
CA GLY A 154 -12.48 3.68 11.22
C GLY A 154 -12.76 2.55 12.21
N ASP A 155 -11.78 1.67 12.41
CA ASP A 155 -11.90 0.59 13.40
C ASP A 155 -11.93 1.16 14.83
N ASN A 156 -11.22 2.27 15.08
CA ASN A 156 -11.37 3.07 16.30
C ASN A 156 -12.60 3.99 16.18
N ARG A 157 -13.76 3.45 16.54
CA ARG A 157 -15.06 4.11 16.37
C ARG A 157 -15.20 5.45 17.06
N CYS A 158 -14.51 5.64 18.18
CA CYS A 158 -14.60 6.86 18.99
C CYS A 158 -13.63 7.96 18.52
N ASP A 159 -12.58 7.61 17.78
CA ASP A 159 -11.55 8.53 17.34
C ASP A 159 -11.28 8.35 15.82
N SER A 160 -12.35 8.53 15.03
CA SER A 160 -12.28 8.43 13.58
C SER A 160 -13.17 9.47 12.93
N ARG A 161 -12.59 10.22 12.01
CA ARG A 161 -13.35 11.03 11.05
C ARG A 161 -13.59 10.15 9.81
N ASP A 162 -14.84 9.74 9.60
CA ASP A 162 -15.23 8.78 8.56
C ASP A 162 -16.60 9.11 7.97
N SER A 163 -17.22 8.17 7.26
CA SER A 163 -18.49 8.41 6.55
C SER A 163 -19.64 8.87 7.43
N ARG A 164 -19.54 8.71 8.74
CA ARG A 164 -20.53 9.26 9.69
C ARG A 164 -20.57 10.77 9.67
N GLN A 165 -19.40 11.41 9.43
CA GLN A 165 -19.27 12.87 9.40
C GLN A 165 -19.11 13.44 8.00
N ILE A 166 -18.39 12.74 7.12
CA ILE A 166 -18.05 13.24 5.78
C ILE A 166 -18.90 12.64 4.66
N GLY A 167 -19.78 11.67 4.98
CA GLY A 167 -20.59 10.95 4.00
C GLY A 167 -19.83 9.87 3.24
N ALA A 168 -20.56 9.13 2.41
CA ALA A 168 -19.98 8.16 1.47
C ALA A 168 -19.11 8.88 0.43
N LYS A 169 -18.09 8.19 -0.09
CA LYS A 169 -17.17 8.70 -1.11
C LYS A 169 -17.19 7.83 -2.35
N SER A 170 -16.80 8.40 -3.48
CA SER A 170 -16.69 7.67 -4.73
C SER A 170 -15.67 6.54 -4.61
N VAL A 171 -15.95 5.40 -5.23
CA VAL A 171 -14.97 4.31 -5.41
C VAL A 171 -13.73 4.82 -6.17
N ASN A 172 -13.86 5.84 -7.02
CA ASN A 172 -12.77 6.44 -7.76
C ASN A 172 -11.80 7.24 -6.86
N ASP A 173 -12.23 7.64 -5.66
CA ASP A 173 -11.36 8.30 -4.68
C ASP A 173 -10.51 7.28 -3.90
N VAL A 174 -10.71 5.97 -4.12
CA VAL A 174 -9.90 4.92 -3.50
C VAL A 174 -8.58 4.79 -4.22
N LEU A 175 -7.49 5.12 -3.54
CA LEU A 175 -6.12 5.04 -4.05
C LEU A 175 -5.60 3.60 -4.08
N GLY A 176 -6.11 2.73 -3.21
CA GLY A 176 -5.77 1.32 -3.17
C GLY A 176 -6.37 0.58 -1.98
N VAL A 177 -6.30 -0.73 -2.06
CA VAL A 177 -6.78 -1.67 -1.04
C VAL A 177 -5.56 -2.26 -0.33
N VAL A 178 -5.60 -2.34 1.00
CA VAL A 178 -4.57 -3.00 1.81
C VAL A 178 -4.95 -4.48 1.95
N PRO A 179 -4.16 -5.42 1.39
CA PRO A 179 -4.44 -6.84 1.51
C PRO A 179 -4.39 -7.31 2.98
N GLU A 180 -5.24 -8.27 3.36
CA GLU A 180 -5.31 -8.78 4.74
C GLU A 180 -3.96 -9.29 5.25
N TRP A 181 -3.20 -10.03 4.42
CA TRP A 181 -1.87 -10.52 4.78
C TRP A 181 -0.88 -9.39 5.14
N VAL A 182 -1.07 -8.18 4.57
CA VAL A 182 -0.25 -6.99 4.92
C VAL A 182 -0.60 -6.53 6.32
N ILE A 183 -1.89 -6.51 6.68
CA ILE A 183 -2.36 -6.12 8.02
C ILE A 183 -1.83 -7.10 9.06
N GLU A 184 -1.91 -8.40 8.80
CA GLU A 184 -1.38 -9.45 9.67
C GLU A 184 0.14 -9.35 9.88
N ASN A 185 0.89 -9.02 8.82
CA ASN A 185 2.35 -8.93 8.84
C ASN A 185 2.88 -7.49 9.03
N ARG A 186 2.03 -6.52 9.37
CA ARG A 186 2.38 -5.09 9.42
C ARG A 186 3.62 -4.76 10.26
N LYS A 187 3.82 -5.45 11.37
CA LYS A 187 4.99 -5.20 12.25
C LYS A 187 6.31 -5.56 11.57
N SER A 188 6.34 -6.66 10.81
CA SER A 188 7.51 -7.06 10.02
C SER A 188 7.75 -6.11 8.86
N ILE A 189 6.69 -5.68 8.19
CA ILE A 189 6.74 -4.71 7.08
C ILE A 189 7.25 -3.37 7.61
N THR A 190 6.70 -2.89 8.72
CA THR A 190 7.15 -1.65 9.38
C THR A 190 8.62 -1.71 9.76
N SER A 191 9.06 -2.82 10.37
CA SER A 191 10.47 -3.03 10.73
C SER A 191 11.38 -2.96 9.51
N TYR A 192 10.99 -3.60 8.40
CA TYR A 192 11.75 -3.57 7.14
C TYR A 192 11.87 -2.14 6.59
N TYR A 193 10.76 -1.42 6.41
CA TYR A 193 10.78 -0.07 5.85
C TYR A 193 11.50 0.93 6.75
N THR A 194 11.34 0.81 8.06
CA THR A 194 12.08 1.63 9.03
C THR A 194 13.59 1.39 8.94
N ALA A 195 14.02 0.14 8.74
CA ALA A 195 15.43 -0.19 8.55
C ALA A 195 15.98 0.38 7.23
N VAL A 196 15.24 0.24 6.14
CA VAL A 196 15.61 0.79 4.82
C VAL A 196 15.78 2.30 4.90
N LEU A 197 14.82 3.02 5.49
CA LEU A 197 14.90 4.48 5.64
C LEU A 197 16.08 4.92 6.50
N LYS A 198 16.47 4.15 7.53
CA LYS A 198 17.68 4.44 8.33
C LYS A 198 18.96 4.31 7.49
N VAL A 199 19.02 3.30 6.61
CA VAL A 199 20.17 3.10 5.70
C VAL A 199 20.21 4.23 4.69
N ASP A 200 19.09 4.61 4.07
CA ASP A 200 19.02 5.71 3.10
C ASP A 200 19.45 7.03 3.74
N ASN A 201 18.96 7.34 4.94
CA ASN A 201 19.35 8.54 5.69
C ASN A 201 20.85 8.51 6.06
N PHE A 202 21.40 7.34 6.42
CA PHE A 202 22.82 7.19 6.70
C PHE A 202 23.66 7.43 5.43
N ILE A 203 23.28 6.84 4.31
CA ILE A 203 23.95 7.06 3.01
C ILE A 203 23.90 8.54 2.63
N LEU A 204 22.74 9.18 2.70
CA LEU A 204 22.60 10.61 2.41
C LEU A 204 23.46 11.49 3.33
N SER A 205 23.63 11.11 4.59
CA SER A 205 24.50 11.84 5.54
C SER A 205 25.97 11.76 5.17
N LEU A 206 26.41 10.65 4.54
CA LEU A 206 27.78 10.50 4.07
C LEU A 206 28.11 11.44 2.88
N PHE A 207 27.11 11.71 2.04
CA PHE A 207 27.27 12.58 0.87
C PHE A 207 26.90 14.04 1.12
N ASN A 208 26.16 14.35 2.20
CA ASN A 208 25.79 15.71 2.55
C ASN A 208 25.82 15.93 4.09
N PRO A 209 27.02 16.06 4.69
CA PRO A 209 27.16 16.15 6.15
C PRO A 209 26.50 17.39 6.79
N GLY A 210 26.05 18.37 5.99
CA GLY A 210 25.35 19.58 6.46
C GLY A 210 23.84 19.47 6.60
N ALA A 211 23.21 18.37 6.15
CA ALA A 211 21.74 18.23 6.16
C ALA A 211 21.14 17.72 7.50
N CYS A 212 21.95 17.37 8.47
CA CYS A 212 21.52 16.86 9.78
C CYS A 212 21.20 17.96 10.82
N GLY A 213 20.53 19.03 10.42
CA GLY A 213 20.15 20.10 11.34
C GLY A 213 18.82 20.74 10.99
N GLY A 214 17.70 20.13 11.36
CA GLY A 214 16.42 20.83 11.24
C GLY A 214 15.17 19.96 11.11
N ARG A 215 14.88 19.13 12.10
CA ARG A 215 13.49 18.79 12.38
C ARG A 215 13.07 19.51 13.66
N ASN A 216 12.53 20.72 13.48
CA ASN A 216 11.77 21.39 14.51
C ASN A 216 10.48 20.59 14.73
N THR A 217 10.37 20.02 15.92
CA THR A 217 9.12 19.59 16.54
C THR A 217 8.18 20.79 16.66
N ARG A 218 7.04 20.72 16.02
CA ARG A 218 5.82 21.44 16.41
C ARG A 218 4.64 20.49 16.41
#